data_f5a4fd01e7ee594e1c40f1008d339a40
#
_entry.id   f5a4fd01e7ee594e1c40f1008d339a40
#
_cell.length_a   1.000
_cell.length_b   1.000
_cell.length_c   1.000
_cell.angle_alpha   90.00
_cell.angle_beta   90.00
_cell.angle_gamma   90.00
#
_symmetry.space_group_name_H-M   'P 1'
#
loop_
_entity.id
_entity.type
_entity.pdbx_description
1 polymer ?
#
loop_
_entity_poly.entity_id
_entity_poly.type
_entity_poly.pdbx_seq_one_letter_code
_entity_poly.pdbx_strand_id
1 'polypeptide(L)'
;MAKYKVIPGGVCGTKGFSASGVHAGFRANPNKLDLAIIKADVRCAAAGVYTTNKVYGAPIKVDRAHLVDGHAQAVLVNSGNANTCAANGVDLANECCALVAQQLGIAAEDVLPASTGVIGQPMTIDPFARGIPAAAARLQASAEGSSEAAKAIMTTDTYEKEYAIEFELAGKTCRLGAIGKGSGMIAPNMATMLAFYTTDAAVSPELLQKALRAVVPTTYNQMSVDLDTSTNDTLLLLASGLAGNEPVVTEGPEYDKFLAALGAVAEHMCALHASDGEGATHLITCEVTHAPTHEIARAVAKSVVCSNLFKAAVFGRDANWGRILCAIGYTPGDFSIDKVSVRIASKAGEVFVCENAAYHPFSEDEAYAVLGEHDILVKVDMGTGEASGKAWGCDLTYDYVKINGDYRT
;
A
#
# COMPACT_ATOMS: atom_id res chain seq x y z
N MET A 1 5.96 22.09 4.04
CA MET A 1 5.17 20.82 4.15
C MET A 1 3.90 21.12 4.91
N ALA A 2 2.73 20.78 4.36
CA ALA A 2 1.47 20.85 5.10
C ALA A 2 1.60 19.96 6.35
N LYS A 3 1.34 20.51 7.53
CA LYS A 3 1.33 19.72 8.77
C LYS A 3 -0.04 19.03 8.85
N TYR A 4 -0.08 17.74 8.54
CA TYR A 4 -1.25 16.91 8.82
C TYR A 4 -1.26 16.48 10.29
N LYS A 5 -2.43 16.47 10.89
CA LYS A 5 -2.60 15.92 12.24
C LYS A 5 -2.92 14.45 12.14
N VAL A 6 -2.05 13.61 12.66
CA VAL A 6 -2.31 12.15 12.75
C VAL A 6 -3.41 11.90 13.77
N ILE A 7 -4.37 11.05 13.41
CA ILE A 7 -5.48 10.62 14.24
C ILE A 7 -5.57 9.09 14.27
N PRO A 8 -6.13 8.49 15.32
CA PRO A 8 -6.36 7.04 15.37
C PRO A 8 -7.54 6.63 14.49
N GLY A 9 -7.65 5.32 14.24
CA GLY A 9 -8.86 4.68 13.72
C GLY A 9 -8.85 4.34 12.24
N GLY A 10 -7.71 4.46 11.55
CA GLY A 10 -7.58 4.00 10.17
C GLY A 10 -8.80 4.38 9.32
N VAL A 11 -9.45 3.39 8.66
CA VAL A 11 -10.65 3.64 7.83
C VAL A 11 -11.86 4.14 8.61
N CYS A 12 -11.95 3.86 9.92
CA CYS A 12 -13.02 4.35 10.79
C CYS A 12 -12.68 5.71 11.44
N GLY A 13 -11.48 6.25 11.23
CA GLY A 13 -11.10 7.61 11.63
C GLY A 13 -11.87 8.69 10.88
N THR A 14 -12.53 8.34 9.79
CA THR A 14 -13.30 9.22 8.89
C THR A 14 -14.80 9.13 9.19
N LYS A 15 -15.54 10.22 9.01
CA LYS A 15 -16.99 10.25 9.30
C LYS A 15 -17.77 9.39 8.31
N GLY A 16 -18.72 8.62 8.86
CA GLY A 16 -19.62 7.80 8.07
C GLY A 16 -19.07 6.46 7.63
N PHE A 17 -18.00 5.98 8.29
CA PHE A 17 -17.45 4.65 8.03
C PHE A 17 -17.43 3.80 9.30
N SER A 18 -17.77 2.54 9.14
CA SER A 18 -17.66 1.48 10.12
C SER A 18 -16.97 0.27 9.49
N ALA A 19 -16.28 -0.51 10.31
CA ALA A 19 -15.61 -1.72 9.86
C ALA A 19 -15.68 -2.83 10.90
N SER A 20 -15.41 -4.04 10.46
CA SER A 20 -15.34 -5.23 11.31
C SER A 20 -14.44 -6.28 10.71
N GLY A 21 -13.91 -7.16 11.54
CA GLY A 21 -13.19 -8.36 11.13
C GLY A 21 -13.70 -9.58 11.91
N VAL A 22 -13.84 -10.73 11.25
CA VAL A 22 -14.25 -11.98 11.86
C VAL A 22 -13.43 -13.16 11.34
N HIS A 23 -13.45 -14.27 12.08
CA HIS A 23 -13.03 -15.56 11.57
C HIS A 23 -14.19 -16.25 10.86
N ALA A 24 -14.11 -16.42 9.54
CA ALA A 24 -15.15 -17.07 8.73
C ALA A 24 -14.77 -18.51 8.35
N GLY A 25 -13.52 -18.92 8.58
CA GLY A 25 -13.02 -20.27 8.33
C GLY A 25 -12.31 -20.43 6.97
N PHE A 26 -11.79 -19.36 6.39
CA PHE A 26 -10.84 -19.45 5.27
C PHE A 26 -9.48 -19.97 5.72
N ARG A 27 -9.14 -19.74 6.98
CA ARG A 27 -7.90 -20.21 7.61
C ARG A 27 -8.21 -21.26 8.67
N ALA A 28 -7.30 -22.24 8.79
CA ALA A 28 -7.41 -23.29 9.79
C ALA A 28 -7.25 -22.80 11.24
N ASN A 29 -6.52 -21.69 11.46
CA ASN A 29 -6.31 -21.13 12.80
C ASN A 29 -7.53 -20.27 13.22
N PRO A 30 -8.35 -20.71 14.19
CA PRO A 30 -9.55 -20.01 14.59
C PRO A 30 -9.29 -18.66 15.31
N ASN A 31 -8.05 -18.42 15.73
CA ASN A 31 -7.66 -17.16 16.37
C ASN A 31 -7.25 -16.08 15.35
N LYS A 32 -7.17 -16.42 14.06
CA LYS A 32 -6.87 -15.45 12.99
C LYS A 32 -8.19 -15.03 12.32
N LEU A 33 -8.43 -13.73 12.28
CA LEU A 33 -9.52 -13.16 11.48
C LEU A 33 -9.19 -13.34 9.99
N ASP A 34 -10.21 -13.53 9.14
CA ASP A 34 -10.02 -13.84 7.72
C ASP A 34 -11.11 -13.29 6.80
N LEU A 35 -12.09 -12.53 7.35
CA LEU A 35 -13.12 -11.82 6.62
C LEU A 35 -13.34 -10.44 7.23
N ALA A 36 -13.32 -9.39 6.40
CA ALA A 36 -13.59 -8.01 6.80
C ALA A 36 -14.72 -7.40 5.98
N ILE A 37 -15.48 -6.51 6.62
CA ILE A 37 -16.39 -5.57 5.93
C ILE A 37 -16.01 -4.15 6.35
N ILE A 38 -15.90 -3.26 5.35
CA ILE A 38 -15.87 -1.81 5.54
C ILE A 38 -17.17 -1.27 4.94
N LYS A 39 -17.95 -0.53 5.72
CA LYS A 39 -19.26 -0.01 5.31
C LYS A 39 -19.30 1.50 5.45
N ALA A 40 -19.84 2.16 4.45
CA ALA A 40 -20.23 3.56 4.52
C ALA A 40 -21.70 3.72 4.88
N ASP A 41 -22.03 4.77 5.66
CA ASP A 41 -23.41 5.11 6.04
C ASP A 41 -24.22 5.66 4.86
N VAL A 42 -23.52 6.16 3.85
CA VAL A 42 -24.12 6.71 2.62
C VAL A 42 -23.45 6.08 1.39
N ARG A 43 -24.11 6.13 0.26
CA ARG A 43 -23.49 5.77 -1.03
C ARG A 43 -22.41 6.80 -1.34
N CYS A 44 -21.17 6.34 -1.46
CA CYS A 44 -19.97 7.18 -1.59
C CYS A 44 -19.56 7.35 -3.05
N ALA A 45 -18.97 8.49 -3.37
CA ALA A 45 -18.08 8.55 -4.53
C ALA A 45 -16.91 7.58 -4.29
N ALA A 46 -16.56 6.79 -5.29
CA ALA A 46 -15.55 5.75 -5.15
C ALA A 46 -14.64 5.65 -6.38
N ALA A 47 -13.41 5.22 -6.14
CA ALA A 47 -12.41 5.00 -7.19
C ALA A 47 -11.55 3.78 -6.86
N GLY A 48 -11.01 3.12 -7.90
CA GLY A 48 -10.15 1.96 -7.74
C GLY A 48 -9.00 1.93 -8.74
N VAL A 49 -7.86 1.40 -8.29
CA VAL A 49 -6.74 1.01 -9.14
C VAL A 49 -6.32 -0.41 -8.81
N TYR A 50 -5.86 -1.14 -9.83
CA TYR A 50 -5.70 -2.59 -9.77
C TYR A 50 -4.40 -3.03 -10.41
N THR A 51 -3.95 -4.24 -10.09
CA THR A 51 -2.78 -4.87 -10.71
C THR A 51 -2.82 -4.83 -12.23
N THR A 52 -1.65 -4.68 -12.85
CA THR A 52 -1.42 -4.86 -14.28
C THR A 52 -1.02 -6.30 -14.64
N ASN A 53 -0.95 -7.21 -13.66
CA ASN A 53 -0.68 -8.60 -13.92
C ASN A 53 -1.77 -9.17 -14.87
N LYS A 54 -1.36 -9.88 -15.90
CA LYS A 54 -2.29 -10.48 -16.86
C LYS A 54 -3.13 -11.60 -16.24
N VAL A 55 -2.60 -12.25 -15.21
CA VAL A 55 -3.33 -13.21 -14.38
C VAL A 55 -3.88 -12.43 -13.18
N TYR A 56 -5.08 -11.90 -13.28
CA TYR A 56 -5.70 -11.15 -12.19
C TYR A 56 -6.94 -11.84 -11.61
N GLY A 57 -7.17 -11.62 -10.32
CA GLY A 57 -8.23 -12.26 -9.56
C GLY A 57 -9.64 -11.90 -10.04
N ALA A 58 -10.58 -12.80 -9.80
CA ALA A 58 -11.99 -12.59 -10.11
C ALA A 58 -12.62 -11.36 -9.45
N PRO A 59 -12.29 -11.01 -8.19
CA PRO A 59 -12.79 -9.78 -7.55
C PRO A 59 -12.54 -8.52 -8.37
N ILE A 60 -11.38 -8.38 -8.99
CA ILE A 60 -11.04 -7.21 -9.82
C ILE A 60 -11.99 -7.05 -11.02
N LYS A 61 -12.50 -8.16 -11.58
CA LYS A 61 -13.48 -8.10 -12.68
C LYS A 61 -14.80 -7.55 -12.20
N VAL A 62 -15.23 -7.96 -10.99
CA VAL A 62 -16.47 -7.48 -10.37
C VAL A 62 -16.33 -6.02 -9.97
N ASP A 63 -15.24 -5.62 -9.31
CA ASP A 63 -14.98 -4.22 -8.95
C ASP A 63 -15.05 -3.29 -10.16
N ARG A 64 -14.40 -3.67 -11.27
CA ARG A 64 -14.44 -2.86 -12.51
C ARG A 64 -15.84 -2.73 -13.10
N ALA A 65 -16.70 -3.73 -12.92
CA ALA A 65 -18.08 -3.67 -13.34
C ALA A 65 -18.94 -2.81 -12.40
N HIS A 66 -18.72 -2.93 -11.10
CA HIS A 66 -19.47 -2.17 -10.08
C HIS A 66 -19.08 -0.69 -10.03
N LEU A 67 -17.82 -0.35 -10.28
CA LEU A 67 -17.33 1.04 -10.26
C LEU A 67 -17.56 1.83 -11.57
N VAL A 68 -18.37 1.33 -12.49
CA VAL A 68 -18.63 2.04 -13.77
C VAL A 68 -19.23 3.43 -13.54
N ASP A 69 -20.08 3.58 -12.56
CA ASP A 69 -20.70 4.86 -12.19
C ASP A 69 -19.92 5.68 -11.16
N GLY A 70 -18.77 5.14 -10.70
CA GLY A 70 -17.89 5.79 -9.74
C GLY A 70 -18.43 5.85 -8.31
N HIS A 71 -19.29 4.91 -7.92
CA HIS A 71 -19.88 4.86 -6.59
C HIS A 71 -19.79 3.48 -5.95
N ALA A 72 -19.76 3.46 -4.62
CA ALA A 72 -19.83 2.25 -3.80
C ALA A 72 -20.30 2.57 -2.37
N GLN A 73 -20.67 1.56 -1.59
CA GLN A 73 -21.09 1.74 -0.21
C GLN A 73 -20.47 0.72 0.75
N ALA A 74 -19.91 -0.37 0.26
CA ALA A 74 -19.21 -1.34 1.10
C ALA A 74 -18.02 -1.98 0.36
N VAL A 75 -17.06 -2.46 1.15
CA VAL A 75 -15.95 -3.31 0.68
C VAL A 75 -16.02 -4.61 1.48
N LEU A 76 -15.98 -5.75 0.79
CA LEU A 76 -15.86 -7.09 1.37
C LEU A 76 -14.47 -7.62 1.08
N VAL A 77 -13.77 -8.10 2.10
CA VAL A 77 -12.41 -8.65 1.92
C VAL A 77 -12.31 -10.00 2.59
N ASN A 78 -11.79 -11.00 1.87
CA ASN A 78 -11.35 -12.25 2.50
C ASN A 78 -9.83 -12.43 2.37
N SER A 79 -9.24 -13.07 3.38
CA SER A 79 -7.87 -13.57 3.32
C SER A 79 -7.83 -15.09 3.43
N GLY A 80 -6.74 -15.71 2.92
CA GLY A 80 -6.57 -17.17 2.88
C GLY A 80 -6.76 -17.80 1.50
N ASN A 81 -7.60 -17.19 0.64
CA ASN A 81 -7.79 -17.61 -0.75
C ASN A 81 -7.92 -16.37 -1.64
N ALA A 82 -7.14 -16.34 -2.73
CA ALA A 82 -7.05 -15.20 -3.63
C ALA A 82 -8.21 -15.08 -4.63
N ASN A 83 -9.05 -16.08 -4.76
CA ASN A 83 -10.06 -16.17 -5.82
C ASN A 83 -9.48 -15.86 -7.22
N THR A 84 -8.30 -16.41 -7.48
CA THR A 84 -7.57 -16.26 -8.74
C THR A 84 -7.39 -17.63 -9.38
N CYS A 85 -7.56 -17.73 -10.69
CA CYS A 85 -7.55 -18.99 -11.46
C CYS A 85 -8.65 -19.98 -11.02
N ALA A 86 -9.74 -19.51 -10.43
CA ALA A 86 -10.90 -20.31 -10.06
C ALA A 86 -11.97 -20.24 -11.16
N ALA A 87 -12.48 -21.39 -11.58
CA ALA A 87 -13.44 -21.46 -12.70
C ALA A 87 -14.75 -20.70 -12.42
N ASN A 88 -15.23 -20.72 -11.18
CA ASN A 88 -16.45 -20.04 -10.72
C ASN A 88 -16.17 -18.70 -10.01
N GLY A 89 -14.94 -18.17 -10.11
CA GLY A 89 -14.50 -17.07 -9.26
C GLY A 89 -15.34 -15.80 -9.37
N VAL A 90 -15.78 -15.44 -10.58
CA VAL A 90 -16.61 -14.24 -10.82
C VAL A 90 -18.02 -14.43 -10.27
N ASP A 91 -18.64 -15.60 -10.52
CA ASP A 91 -19.99 -15.90 -10.03
C ASP A 91 -20.00 -15.88 -8.50
N LEU A 92 -18.99 -16.50 -7.89
CA LEU A 92 -18.84 -16.50 -6.42
C LEU A 92 -18.64 -15.08 -5.86
N ALA A 93 -17.83 -14.25 -6.50
CA ALA A 93 -17.63 -12.87 -6.07
C ALA A 93 -18.93 -12.05 -6.14
N ASN A 94 -19.73 -12.21 -7.20
CA ASN A 94 -21.06 -11.59 -7.31
C ASN A 94 -22.03 -12.11 -6.26
N GLU A 95 -22.05 -13.42 -5.97
CA GLU A 95 -22.87 -14.02 -4.92
C GLU A 95 -22.49 -13.45 -3.54
N CYS A 96 -21.19 -13.28 -3.27
CA CYS A 96 -20.73 -12.63 -2.04
C CYS A 96 -21.21 -11.17 -1.93
N CYS A 97 -21.15 -10.39 -3.03
CA CYS A 97 -21.69 -9.03 -3.06
C CYS A 97 -23.19 -9.01 -2.76
N ALA A 98 -23.97 -9.94 -3.32
CA ALA A 98 -25.39 -10.06 -3.04
C ALA A 98 -25.68 -10.39 -1.57
N LEU A 99 -24.89 -11.27 -0.93
CA LEU A 99 -25.01 -11.57 0.50
C LEU A 99 -24.72 -10.36 1.38
N VAL A 100 -23.66 -9.59 1.07
CA VAL A 100 -23.35 -8.33 1.79
C VAL A 100 -24.48 -7.32 1.62
N ALA A 101 -24.95 -7.13 0.39
CA ALA A 101 -26.03 -6.23 0.06
C ALA A 101 -27.32 -6.55 0.85
N GLN A 102 -27.68 -7.83 0.94
CA GLN A 102 -28.82 -8.31 1.72
C GLN A 102 -28.65 -7.98 3.21
N GLN A 103 -27.45 -8.20 3.79
CA GLN A 103 -27.21 -7.96 5.22
C GLN A 103 -27.18 -6.46 5.55
N LEU A 104 -26.72 -5.62 4.64
CA LEU A 104 -26.54 -4.19 4.88
C LEU A 104 -27.70 -3.33 4.37
N GLY A 105 -28.62 -3.91 3.59
CA GLY A 105 -29.75 -3.18 2.98
C GLY A 105 -29.31 -2.19 1.89
N ILE A 106 -28.31 -2.55 1.10
CA ILE A 106 -27.74 -1.74 -0.01
C ILE A 106 -27.84 -2.49 -1.35
N ALA A 107 -27.49 -1.85 -2.45
CA ALA A 107 -27.44 -2.51 -3.75
C ALA A 107 -26.18 -3.43 -3.86
N ALA A 108 -26.30 -4.55 -4.57
CA ALA A 108 -25.18 -5.46 -4.75
C ALA A 108 -24.03 -4.82 -5.56
N GLU A 109 -24.37 -3.97 -6.49
CA GLU A 109 -23.45 -3.20 -7.32
C GLU A 109 -22.65 -2.15 -6.52
N ASP A 110 -23.12 -1.79 -5.33
CA ASP A 110 -22.41 -0.89 -4.40
C ASP A 110 -21.44 -1.62 -3.47
N VAL A 111 -21.25 -2.93 -3.64
CA VAL A 111 -20.30 -3.75 -2.86
C VAL A 111 -19.08 -4.08 -3.72
N LEU A 112 -17.90 -3.78 -3.21
CA LEU A 112 -16.62 -4.05 -3.88
C LEU A 112 -15.92 -5.23 -3.19
N PRO A 113 -15.74 -6.39 -3.87
CA PRO A 113 -15.06 -7.53 -3.30
C PRO A 113 -13.55 -7.45 -3.47
N ALA A 114 -12.78 -7.92 -2.49
CA ALA A 114 -11.35 -8.13 -2.58
C ALA A 114 -10.96 -9.46 -1.93
N SER A 115 -9.95 -10.12 -2.46
CA SER A 115 -9.47 -11.41 -1.95
C SER A 115 -7.96 -11.46 -1.95
N THR A 116 -7.37 -12.17 -0.99
CA THR A 116 -5.92 -12.40 -0.91
C THR A 116 -5.61 -13.77 -0.30
N GLY A 117 -4.48 -14.36 -0.69
CA GLY A 117 -4.04 -15.68 -0.20
C GLY A 117 -3.66 -16.60 -1.34
N VAL A 118 -4.05 -17.88 -1.24
CA VAL A 118 -3.65 -18.92 -2.18
C VAL A 118 -4.28 -18.73 -3.55
N ILE A 119 -3.48 -18.92 -4.60
CA ILE A 119 -3.91 -18.90 -6.00
C ILE A 119 -4.26 -20.32 -6.44
N GLY A 120 -5.33 -20.48 -7.26
CA GLY A 120 -5.68 -21.74 -7.93
C GLY A 120 -6.43 -22.74 -7.05
N GLN A 121 -6.74 -22.41 -5.81
CA GLN A 121 -7.59 -23.27 -4.98
C GLN A 121 -9.08 -22.97 -5.20
N PRO A 122 -9.92 -24.00 -5.32
CA PRO A 122 -11.38 -23.83 -5.35
C PRO A 122 -11.86 -23.14 -4.06
N MET A 123 -12.82 -22.24 -4.22
CA MET A 123 -13.47 -21.57 -3.10
C MET A 123 -14.98 -21.75 -3.19
N THR A 124 -15.63 -21.94 -2.04
CA THR A 124 -17.09 -22.09 -1.92
C THR A 124 -17.71 -20.90 -1.22
N ILE A 125 -19.02 -20.77 -1.31
CA ILE A 125 -19.78 -19.72 -0.63
C ILE A 125 -19.87 -19.91 0.90
N ASP A 126 -19.63 -21.13 1.42
CA ASP A 126 -19.89 -21.46 2.80
C ASP A 126 -19.19 -20.59 3.85
N PRO A 127 -17.86 -20.26 3.71
CA PRO A 127 -17.22 -19.34 4.64
C PRO A 127 -17.86 -17.94 4.60
N PHE A 128 -18.24 -17.46 3.42
CA PHE A 128 -18.91 -16.17 3.25
C PHE A 128 -20.30 -16.18 3.87
N ALA A 129 -21.10 -17.22 3.63
CA ALA A 129 -22.45 -17.35 4.17
C ALA A 129 -22.46 -17.35 5.70
N ARG A 130 -21.42 -17.88 6.35
CA ARG A 130 -21.25 -17.81 7.81
C ARG A 130 -20.68 -16.47 8.26
N GLY A 131 -19.66 -15.97 7.58
CA GLY A 131 -18.86 -14.82 8.02
C GLY A 131 -19.56 -13.48 7.78
N ILE A 132 -20.23 -13.29 6.65
CA ILE A 132 -20.86 -12.01 6.29
C ILE A 132 -21.90 -11.56 7.33
N PRO A 133 -22.87 -12.41 7.78
CA PRO A 133 -23.81 -11.99 8.83
C PRO A 133 -23.11 -11.66 10.15
N ALA A 134 -22.07 -12.42 10.52
CA ALA A 134 -21.30 -12.18 11.73
C ALA A 134 -20.50 -10.86 11.66
N ALA A 135 -19.87 -10.57 10.52
CA ALA A 135 -19.16 -9.32 10.29
C ALA A 135 -20.13 -8.12 10.27
N ALA A 136 -21.26 -8.23 9.57
CA ALA A 136 -22.29 -7.17 9.53
C ALA A 136 -22.80 -6.81 10.93
N ALA A 137 -23.03 -7.81 11.79
CA ALA A 137 -23.48 -7.61 13.18
C ALA A 137 -22.39 -6.97 14.08
N ARG A 138 -21.12 -7.00 13.68
CA ARG A 138 -19.99 -6.45 14.45
C ARG A 138 -19.47 -5.12 13.92
N LEU A 139 -20.10 -4.57 12.89
CA LEU A 139 -19.69 -3.27 12.34
C LEU A 139 -19.68 -2.18 13.41
N GLN A 140 -18.56 -1.48 13.54
CA GLN A 140 -18.40 -0.40 14.50
C GLN A 140 -17.56 0.75 13.91
N ALA A 141 -18.00 1.99 14.17
CA ALA A 141 -17.31 3.21 13.77
C ALA A 141 -16.27 3.60 14.83
N SER A 142 -15.26 2.75 15.02
CA SER A 142 -14.23 2.91 16.06
C SER A 142 -12.85 2.47 15.57
N ALA A 143 -11.81 2.87 16.29
CA ALA A 143 -10.44 2.39 16.03
C ALA A 143 -10.34 0.86 16.11
N GLU A 144 -11.10 0.23 17.01
CA GLU A 144 -11.13 -1.23 17.13
C GLU A 144 -11.71 -1.89 15.86
N GLY A 145 -12.82 -1.35 15.31
CA GLY A 145 -13.39 -1.85 14.07
C GLY A 145 -12.41 -1.77 12.89
N SER A 146 -11.65 -0.66 12.78
CA SER A 146 -10.59 -0.52 11.79
C SER A 146 -9.48 -1.56 12.01
N SER A 147 -8.98 -1.71 13.24
CA SER A 147 -7.93 -2.68 13.58
C SER A 147 -8.36 -4.12 13.34
N GLU A 148 -9.62 -4.51 13.69
CA GLU A 148 -10.16 -5.83 13.37
C GLU A 148 -10.21 -6.09 11.86
N ALA A 149 -10.67 -5.12 11.07
CA ALA A 149 -10.66 -5.21 9.60
C ALA A 149 -9.24 -5.33 9.05
N ALA A 150 -8.30 -4.51 9.54
CA ALA A 150 -6.89 -4.57 9.15
C ALA A 150 -6.24 -5.94 9.46
N LYS A 151 -6.56 -6.54 10.63
CA LYS A 151 -6.12 -7.90 10.99
C LYS A 151 -6.73 -8.99 10.11
N ALA A 152 -8.00 -8.83 9.72
CA ALA A 152 -8.69 -9.82 8.92
C ALA A 152 -8.18 -9.92 7.48
N ILE A 153 -7.55 -8.87 6.96
CA ILE A 153 -7.00 -8.86 5.60
C ILE A 153 -5.53 -9.33 5.53
N MET A 154 -4.84 -9.47 6.65
CA MET A 154 -3.44 -9.91 6.72
C MET A 154 -3.25 -11.33 6.16
N THR A 155 -2.06 -11.62 5.64
CA THR A 155 -1.62 -12.97 5.23
C THR A 155 -0.36 -13.38 5.99
N THR A 156 0.79 -13.04 5.49
CA THR A 156 2.11 -13.24 6.12
C THR A 156 2.56 -12.02 6.93
N ASP A 157 1.77 -10.96 6.91
CA ASP A 157 2.01 -9.74 7.68
C ASP A 157 2.20 -10.03 9.17
N THR A 158 3.12 -9.33 9.84
CA THR A 158 3.41 -9.50 11.25
C THR A 158 2.61 -8.56 12.15
N TYR A 159 2.12 -7.44 11.61
CA TYR A 159 1.25 -6.47 12.29
C TYR A 159 0.25 -5.85 11.32
N GLU A 160 -0.87 -5.37 11.88
CA GLU A 160 -1.87 -4.60 11.16
C GLU A 160 -1.33 -3.23 10.74
N LYS A 161 -1.66 -2.81 9.51
CA LYS A 161 -1.23 -1.53 8.95
C LYS A 161 -2.43 -0.62 8.80
N GLU A 162 -2.44 0.47 9.57
CA GLU A 162 -3.46 1.51 9.48
C GLU A 162 -2.86 2.90 9.70
N TYR A 163 -3.44 3.89 9.06
CA TYR A 163 -3.05 5.29 9.23
C TYR A 163 -4.21 6.22 8.95
N ALA A 164 -4.31 7.33 9.68
CA ALA A 164 -5.32 8.35 9.38
C ALA A 164 -4.82 9.75 9.76
N ILE A 165 -5.29 10.75 9.00
CA ILE A 165 -4.94 12.15 9.19
C ILE A 165 -6.16 13.07 9.12
N GLU A 166 -6.04 14.24 9.76
CA GLU A 166 -6.89 15.40 9.53
C GLU A 166 -6.17 16.42 8.64
N PHE A 167 -6.91 17.05 7.74
CA PHE A 167 -6.42 18.10 6.84
C PHE A 167 -7.53 19.10 6.52
N GLU A 168 -7.15 20.31 6.11
CA GLU A 168 -8.10 21.35 5.75
C GLU A 168 -8.43 21.33 4.25
N LEU A 169 -9.73 21.30 3.91
CA LEU A 169 -10.22 21.30 2.54
C LEU A 169 -11.48 22.18 2.43
N ALA A 170 -11.45 23.16 1.53
CA ALA A 170 -12.58 24.07 1.30
C ALA A 170 -13.18 24.64 2.61
N GLY A 171 -12.31 25.08 3.54
CA GLY A 171 -12.70 25.68 4.80
C GLY A 171 -13.28 24.73 5.86
N LYS A 172 -13.11 23.43 5.67
CA LYS A 172 -13.53 22.38 6.62
C LYS A 172 -12.38 21.46 6.98
N THR A 173 -12.39 20.96 8.19
CA THR A 173 -11.50 19.87 8.60
C THR A 173 -12.07 18.56 8.05
N CYS A 174 -11.35 17.96 7.11
CA CYS A 174 -11.62 16.66 6.52
C CYS A 174 -10.66 15.61 7.06
N ARG A 175 -11.01 14.34 6.90
CA ARG A 175 -10.21 13.21 7.34
C ARG A 175 -9.95 12.24 6.20
N LEU A 176 -8.79 11.62 6.22
CA LEU A 176 -8.42 10.55 5.30
C LEU A 176 -7.81 9.42 6.13
N GLY A 177 -8.36 8.22 5.99
CA GLY A 177 -7.92 7.02 6.69
C GLY A 177 -7.62 5.89 5.72
N ALA A 178 -6.76 4.97 6.14
CA ALA A 178 -6.37 3.80 5.36
C ALA A 178 -6.13 2.59 6.25
N ILE A 179 -6.42 1.41 5.73
CA ILE A 179 -5.85 0.14 6.15
C ILE A 179 -5.21 -0.56 4.95
N GLY A 180 -4.22 -1.41 5.20
CA GLY A 180 -3.58 -2.16 4.15
C GLY A 180 -2.93 -3.45 4.63
N LYS A 181 -2.63 -4.33 3.68
CA LYS A 181 -1.86 -5.56 3.90
C LYS A 181 -0.89 -5.77 2.75
N GLY A 182 0.23 -6.36 3.08
CA GLY A 182 1.26 -6.76 2.13
C GLY A 182 2.59 -6.95 2.84
N SER A 183 3.21 -8.11 2.63
CA SER A 183 4.47 -8.53 3.24
C SER A 183 5.32 -9.31 2.23
N GLY A 184 4.73 -10.19 1.40
CA GLY A 184 5.35 -10.87 0.28
C GLY A 184 4.56 -10.70 -1.02
N MET A 185 5.19 -11.05 -2.17
CA MET A 185 4.70 -10.78 -3.52
C MET A 185 4.44 -9.28 -3.72
N ILE A 186 5.45 -8.45 -3.36
CA ILE A 186 5.36 -6.99 -3.35
C ILE A 186 6.36 -6.38 -4.34
N ALA A 187 5.91 -6.09 -5.55
CA ALA A 187 6.58 -5.21 -6.52
C ALA A 187 5.53 -4.53 -7.41
N PRO A 188 4.88 -3.47 -6.93
CA PRO A 188 3.78 -2.85 -7.64
C PRO A 188 4.20 -2.28 -9.01
N ASN A 189 3.42 -2.69 -10.01
CA ASN A 189 3.29 -1.95 -11.25
C ASN A 189 1.79 -1.68 -11.44
N MET A 190 1.27 -0.65 -10.74
CA MET A 190 -0.14 -0.31 -10.51
C MET A 190 -0.82 -1.07 -9.35
N ALA A 191 -0.16 -1.22 -8.21
CA ALA A 191 -0.54 -1.75 -6.90
C ALA A 191 -0.19 -3.24 -6.66
N THR A 192 0.60 -3.53 -5.58
CA THR A 192 0.88 -4.89 -5.11
C THR A 192 0.53 -5.02 -3.64
N MET A 193 -0.75 -5.00 -3.30
CA MET A 193 -1.24 -5.18 -1.93
C MET A 193 -2.75 -5.03 -1.96
N LEU A 194 -3.39 -5.22 -0.84
CA LEU A 194 -4.73 -4.69 -0.64
C LEU A 194 -4.61 -3.42 0.22
N ALA A 195 -5.16 -2.32 -0.27
CA ALA A 195 -5.28 -1.08 0.49
C ALA A 195 -6.67 -0.47 0.31
N PHE A 196 -7.28 -0.10 1.42
CA PHE A 196 -8.60 0.49 1.45
C PHE A 196 -8.51 1.84 2.13
N TYR A 197 -8.96 2.86 1.42
CA TYR A 197 -8.93 4.23 1.85
C TYR A 197 -10.34 4.76 2.02
N THR A 198 -10.55 5.55 3.05
CA THR A 198 -11.80 6.25 3.29
C THR A 198 -11.52 7.73 3.51
N THR A 199 -12.44 8.58 3.09
CA THR A 199 -12.41 10.01 3.43
C THR A 199 -13.82 10.53 3.66
N ASP A 200 -13.95 11.49 4.55
CA ASP A 200 -15.19 12.22 4.73
C ASP A 200 -15.30 13.48 3.87
N ALA A 201 -14.25 13.77 3.08
CA ALA A 201 -14.29 14.88 2.12
C ALA A 201 -15.28 14.64 0.98
N ALA A 202 -15.95 15.67 0.52
CA ALA A 202 -16.77 15.67 -0.69
C ALA A 202 -15.86 15.95 -1.91
N VAL A 203 -15.60 14.91 -2.71
CA VAL A 203 -14.81 14.95 -3.95
C VAL A 203 -15.52 14.13 -5.01
N SER A 204 -15.56 14.62 -6.26
CA SER A 204 -16.25 13.89 -7.33
C SER A 204 -15.55 12.56 -7.70
N PRO A 205 -16.29 11.55 -8.20
CA PRO A 205 -15.72 10.26 -8.62
C PRO A 205 -14.56 10.42 -9.61
N GLU A 206 -14.69 11.32 -10.57
CA GLU A 206 -13.68 11.57 -11.60
C GLU A 206 -12.37 12.09 -10.99
N LEU A 207 -12.47 13.01 -10.03
CA LEU A 207 -11.30 13.55 -9.35
C LEU A 207 -10.69 12.56 -8.37
N LEU A 208 -11.49 11.71 -7.69
CA LEU A 208 -10.97 10.61 -6.90
C LEU A 208 -10.15 9.65 -7.77
N GLN A 209 -10.69 9.23 -8.91
CA GLN A 209 -9.98 8.35 -9.85
C GLN A 209 -8.70 9.00 -10.40
N LYS A 210 -8.76 10.31 -10.69
CA LYS A 210 -7.59 11.08 -11.13
C LYS A 210 -6.55 11.16 -10.04
N ALA A 211 -6.95 11.41 -8.78
CA ALA A 211 -6.05 11.48 -7.64
C ALA A 211 -5.32 10.14 -7.40
N LEU A 212 -6.02 9.00 -7.44
CA LEU A 212 -5.39 7.69 -7.33
C LEU A 212 -4.36 7.45 -8.44
N ARG A 213 -4.71 7.76 -9.69
CA ARG A 213 -3.79 7.62 -10.83
C ARG A 213 -2.56 8.53 -10.74
N ALA A 214 -2.67 9.67 -10.06
CA ALA A 214 -1.55 10.59 -9.85
C ALA A 214 -0.64 10.13 -8.69
N VAL A 215 -1.20 9.61 -7.60
CA VAL A 215 -0.47 9.23 -6.39
C VAL A 215 0.24 7.87 -6.54
N VAL A 216 -0.41 6.88 -7.11
CA VAL A 216 0.11 5.50 -7.19
C VAL A 216 1.48 5.41 -7.88
N PRO A 217 1.76 6.08 -9.00
CA PRO A 217 3.08 6.04 -9.64
C PRO A 217 4.24 6.58 -8.79
N THR A 218 3.95 7.46 -7.83
CA THR A 218 4.96 8.09 -6.98
C THR A 218 5.06 7.49 -5.58
N THR A 219 4.16 6.56 -5.25
CA THR A 219 4.07 5.90 -3.93
C THR A 219 4.13 4.38 -4.10
N TYR A 220 3.00 3.72 -4.27
CA TYR A 220 2.92 2.25 -4.31
C TYR A 220 3.81 1.63 -5.39
N ASN A 221 3.87 2.20 -6.62
CA ASN A 221 4.77 1.71 -7.67
C ASN A 221 6.26 1.92 -7.34
N GLN A 222 6.58 2.67 -6.29
CA GLN A 222 7.94 2.89 -5.81
C GLN A 222 8.31 1.97 -4.63
N MET A 223 7.45 1.06 -4.23
CA MET A 223 7.70 0.11 -3.16
C MET A 223 8.08 -1.27 -3.72
N SER A 224 8.96 -2.04 -3.04
CA SER A 224 9.21 -3.45 -3.37
C SER A 224 9.73 -4.23 -2.16
N VAL A 225 9.26 -5.48 -2.03
CA VAL A 225 9.85 -6.49 -1.13
C VAL A 225 10.68 -7.51 -1.93
N ASP A 226 10.11 -8.11 -2.98
CA ASP A 226 10.67 -9.29 -3.66
C ASP A 226 10.62 -9.24 -5.20
N LEU A 227 10.19 -8.14 -5.80
CA LEU A 227 10.04 -7.94 -7.25
C LEU A 227 8.89 -8.71 -7.91
N ASP A 228 8.08 -9.43 -7.16
CA ASP A 228 6.94 -10.18 -7.69
C ASP A 228 5.66 -9.34 -7.68
N THR A 229 5.04 -9.17 -8.87
CA THR A 229 3.77 -8.44 -9.01
C THR A 229 2.59 -9.38 -8.75
N SER A 230 1.79 -9.09 -7.73
CA SER A 230 0.65 -9.91 -7.33
C SER A 230 -0.47 -9.93 -8.37
N THR A 231 -1.30 -10.95 -8.28
CA THR A 231 -2.51 -11.13 -9.09
C THR A 231 -3.73 -10.36 -8.54
N ASN A 232 -3.68 -9.88 -7.30
CA ASN A 232 -4.87 -9.38 -6.59
C ASN A 232 -4.77 -7.94 -6.11
N ASP A 233 -3.71 -7.24 -6.50
CA ASP A 233 -3.51 -5.88 -6.02
C ASP A 233 -4.70 -4.99 -6.30
N THR A 234 -5.17 -4.37 -5.24
CA THR A 234 -6.36 -3.53 -5.25
C THR A 234 -6.17 -2.37 -4.28
N LEU A 235 -6.31 -1.15 -4.76
CA LEU A 235 -6.45 0.04 -3.94
C LEU A 235 -7.80 0.67 -4.23
N LEU A 236 -8.67 0.73 -3.21
CA LEU A 236 -9.98 1.36 -3.28
C LEU A 236 -10.00 2.61 -2.39
N LEU A 237 -10.68 3.66 -2.85
CA LEU A 237 -10.90 4.91 -2.12
C LEU A 237 -12.38 5.25 -2.17
N LEU A 238 -13.01 5.39 -0.98
CA LEU A 238 -14.41 5.77 -0.80
C LEU A 238 -14.49 7.14 -0.12
N ALA A 239 -15.31 8.05 -0.64
CA ALA A 239 -15.51 9.40 -0.12
C ALA A 239 -16.96 9.63 0.26
N SER A 240 -17.25 9.75 1.58
CA SER A 240 -18.62 9.90 2.07
C SER A 240 -19.19 11.31 1.92
N GLY A 241 -18.35 12.34 1.82
CA GLY A 241 -18.77 13.73 1.76
C GLY A 241 -19.30 14.30 3.09
N LEU A 242 -19.23 13.52 4.19
CA LEU A 242 -19.85 13.88 5.48
C LEU A 242 -19.01 14.89 6.31
N ALA A 243 -17.85 15.34 5.81
CA ALA A 243 -17.15 16.50 6.37
C ALA A 243 -17.93 17.79 6.17
N GLY A 244 -18.76 17.85 5.11
CA GLY A 244 -19.58 19.00 4.77
C GLY A 244 -18.79 20.16 4.18
N ASN A 245 -17.67 19.87 3.53
CA ASN A 245 -16.94 20.81 2.70
C ASN A 245 -17.70 21.05 1.38
N GLU A 246 -17.45 22.19 0.75
CA GLU A 246 -17.90 22.43 -0.62
C GLU A 246 -17.34 21.33 -1.52
N PRO A 247 -18.17 20.67 -2.36
CA PRO A 247 -17.70 19.58 -3.20
C PRO A 247 -16.58 19.99 -4.15
N VAL A 248 -15.47 19.25 -4.15
CA VAL A 248 -14.37 19.42 -5.08
C VAL A 248 -14.72 18.68 -6.37
N VAL A 249 -15.11 19.45 -7.40
CA VAL A 249 -15.58 18.92 -8.71
C VAL A 249 -14.69 19.36 -9.88
N THR A 250 -13.71 20.22 -9.62
CA THR A 250 -12.73 20.71 -10.60
C THR A 250 -11.32 20.69 -10.01
N GLU A 251 -10.34 20.59 -10.90
CA GLU A 251 -8.94 20.79 -10.52
C GLU A 251 -8.68 22.22 -10.05
N GLY A 252 -7.71 22.40 -9.18
CA GLY A 252 -7.33 23.68 -8.60
C GLY A 252 -6.81 23.50 -7.17
N PRO A 253 -6.66 24.60 -6.41
CA PRO A 253 -6.00 24.57 -5.10
C PRO A 253 -6.60 23.57 -4.08
N GLU A 254 -7.93 23.39 -4.11
CA GLU A 254 -8.57 22.44 -3.19
C GLU A 254 -8.30 20.97 -3.61
N TYR A 255 -8.35 20.69 -4.92
CA TYR A 255 -7.93 19.38 -5.42
C TYR A 255 -6.45 19.09 -5.12
N ASP A 256 -5.57 20.09 -5.25
CA ASP A 256 -4.13 19.93 -4.94
C ASP A 256 -3.90 19.64 -3.45
N LYS A 257 -4.69 20.24 -2.55
CA LYS A 257 -4.65 19.92 -1.11
C LYS A 257 -5.09 18.50 -0.85
N PHE A 258 -6.17 18.03 -1.49
CA PHE A 258 -6.63 16.65 -1.37
C PHE A 258 -5.59 15.67 -1.90
N LEU A 259 -5.02 15.96 -3.08
CA LEU A 259 -3.97 15.14 -3.70
C LEU A 259 -2.73 15.03 -2.79
N ALA A 260 -2.31 16.14 -2.19
CA ALA A 260 -1.19 16.16 -1.25
C ALA A 260 -1.49 15.34 0.03
N ALA A 261 -2.71 15.42 0.57
CA ALA A 261 -3.12 14.62 1.72
C ALA A 261 -3.15 13.13 1.38
N LEU A 262 -3.71 12.75 0.22
CA LEU A 262 -3.72 11.38 -0.28
C LEU A 262 -2.30 10.83 -0.47
N GLY A 263 -1.41 11.63 -1.06
CA GLY A 263 0.01 11.30 -1.23
C GLY A 263 0.71 11.04 0.10
N ALA A 264 0.48 11.88 1.11
CA ALA A 264 1.10 11.73 2.43
C ALA A 264 0.65 10.43 3.14
N VAL A 265 -0.64 10.08 3.06
CA VAL A 265 -1.13 8.80 3.61
C VAL A 265 -0.56 7.62 2.83
N ALA A 266 -0.51 7.71 1.49
CA ALA A 266 0.03 6.66 0.65
C ALA A 266 1.53 6.42 0.89
N GLU A 267 2.34 7.47 1.04
CA GLU A 267 3.77 7.35 1.39
C GLU A 267 3.97 6.64 2.74
N HIS A 268 3.17 7.02 3.75
CA HIS A 268 3.24 6.36 5.05
C HIS A 268 2.87 4.88 4.98
N MET A 269 1.79 4.56 4.26
CA MET A 269 1.39 3.16 4.05
C MET A 269 2.44 2.36 3.30
N CYS A 270 3.11 2.93 2.28
CA CYS A 270 4.22 2.29 1.58
C CYS A 270 5.39 1.94 2.52
N ALA A 271 5.75 2.86 3.42
CA ALA A 271 6.79 2.61 4.41
C ALA A 271 6.39 1.47 5.38
N LEU A 272 5.13 1.43 5.86
CA LEU A 272 4.62 0.34 6.69
C LEU A 272 4.66 -1.01 5.97
N HIS A 273 4.26 -1.06 4.69
CA HIS A 273 4.31 -2.29 3.91
C HIS A 273 5.75 -2.79 3.68
N ALA A 274 6.65 -1.88 3.29
CA ALA A 274 8.05 -2.23 3.07
C ALA A 274 8.77 -2.66 4.36
N SER A 275 8.45 -2.00 5.48
CA SER A 275 8.99 -2.32 6.81
C SER A 275 8.60 -3.73 7.29
N ASP A 276 7.45 -4.24 6.87
CA ASP A 276 6.92 -5.55 7.23
C ASP A 276 7.12 -6.58 6.09
N GLY A 277 8.15 -6.42 5.26
CA GLY A 277 8.51 -7.44 4.27
C GLY A 277 8.79 -8.78 4.92
N GLU A 278 8.45 -9.90 4.24
CA GLU A 278 8.63 -11.25 4.78
C GLU A 278 10.06 -11.49 5.25
N GLY A 279 10.24 -11.68 6.58
CA GLY A 279 11.52 -11.86 7.22
C GLY A 279 12.43 -10.63 7.26
N ALA A 280 11.93 -9.45 6.91
CA ALA A 280 12.72 -8.21 6.93
C ALA A 280 13.12 -7.80 8.34
N THR A 281 14.31 -7.19 8.45
CA THR A 281 14.83 -6.60 9.69
C THR A 281 15.08 -5.10 9.55
N HIS A 282 15.06 -4.57 8.32
CA HIS A 282 15.30 -3.16 8.02
C HIS A 282 14.32 -2.64 6.97
N LEU A 283 13.78 -1.44 7.22
CA LEU A 283 13.17 -0.60 6.20
C LEU A 283 14.27 0.15 5.45
N ILE A 284 14.29 0.07 4.12
CA ILE A 284 15.17 0.84 3.26
C ILE A 284 14.36 1.90 2.53
N THR A 285 14.62 3.17 2.80
CA THR A 285 14.11 4.28 2.00
C THR A 285 15.25 4.81 1.14
N CYS A 286 15.06 4.93 -0.18
CA CYS A 286 16.00 5.59 -1.07
C CYS A 286 15.41 6.91 -1.56
N GLU A 287 16.09 8.02 -1.25
CA GLU A 287 15.77 9.36 -1.74
C GLU A 287 16.80 9.79 -2.78
N VAL A 288 16.32 10.16 -3.95
CA VAL A 288 17.15 10.67 -5.06
C VAL A 288 16.83 12.14 -5.28
N THR A 289 17.86 12.95 -5.34
CA THR A 289 17.79 14.40 -5.59
C THR A 289 18.65 14.81 -6.78
N HIS A 290 18.41 16.01 -7.29
CA HIS A 290 19.16 16.61 -8.38
C HIS A 290 19.27 15.72 -9.63
N ALA A 291 18.22 14.95 -9.92
CA ALA A 291 18.12 14.15 -11.14
C ALA A 291 17.66 14.98 -12.35
N PRO A 292 17.95 14.53 -13.59
CA PRO A 292 17.50 15.22 -14.80
C PRO A 292 15.97 15.32 -14.91
N THR A 293 15.25 14.25 -14.53
CA THR A 293 13.78 14.19 -14.54
C THR A 293 13.27 13.42 -13.34
N HIS A 294 11.99 13.60 -12.98
CA HIS A 294 11.33 12.83 -11.92
C HIS A 294 11.24 11.34 -12.26
N GLU A 295 11.13 10.97 -13.53
CA GLU A 295 11.12 9.58 -14.00
C GLU A 295 12.45 8.90 -13.69
N ILE A 296 13.57 9.56 -14.02
CA ILE A 296 14.91 9.05 -13.72
C ILE A 296 15.14 8.96 -12.22
N ALA A 297 14.76 9.99 -11.46
CA ALA A 297 14.89 9.97 -10.01
C ALA A 297 14.16 8.76 -9.38
N ARG A 298 12.91 8.51 -9.80
CA ARG A 298 12.11 7.36 -9.32
C ARG A 298 12.71 6.03 -9.78
N ALA A 299 13.15 5.93 -11.04
CA ALA A 299 13.76 4.71 -11.56
C ALA A 299 15.03 4.34 -10.80
N VAL A 300 15.90 5.33 -10.53
CA VAL A 300 17.12 5.15 -9.73
C VAL A 300 16.78 4.72 -8.31
N ALA A 301 15.87 5.44 -7.62
CA ALA A 301 15.46 5.08 -6.27
C ALA A 301 14.92 3.64 -6.20
N LYS A 302 14.07 3.27 -7.16
CA LYS A 302 13.50 1.92 -7.26
C LYS A 302 14.58 0.87 -7.52
N SER A 303 15.52 1.11 -8.43
CA SER A 303 16.62 0.17 -8.72
C SER A 303 17.48 -0.10 -7.49
N VAL A 304 17.75 0.91 -6.67
CA VAL A 304 18.53 0.76 -5.44
C VAL A 304 17.80 -0.16 -4.44
N VAL A 305 16.53 0.14 -4.11
CA VAL A 305 15.79 -0.66 -3.12
C VAL A 305 15.43 -2.07 -3.64
N CYS A 306 15.45 -2.29 -4.94
CA CYS A 306 15.22 -3.58 -5.58
C CYS A 306 16.48 -4.44 -5.74
N SER A 307 17.67 -3.91 -5.51
CA SER A 307 18.93 -4.64 -5.68
C SER A 307 19.11 -5.71 -4.60
N ASN A 308 18.96 -6.99 -4.95
CA ASN A 308 19.16 -8.10 -4.02
C ASN A 308 20.54 -8.07 -3.35
N LEU A 309 21.58 -7.67 -4.09
CA LEU A 309 22.94 -7.53 -3.53
C LEU A 309 23.00 -6.42 -2.49
N PHE A 310 22.35 -5.28 -2.74
CA PHE A 310 22.30 -4.19 -1.77
C PHE A 310 21.42 -4.55 -0.56
N LYS A 311 20.26 -5.14 -0.78
CA LYS A 311 19.38 -5.64 0.30
C LYS A 311 20.11 -6.62 1.24
N ALA A 312 20.89 -7.55 0.66
CA ALA A 312 21.72 -8.48 1.44
C ALA A 312 22.88 -7.77 2.18
N ALA A 313 23.45 -6.71 1.60
CA ALA A 313 24.47 -5.90 2.27
C ALA A 313 23.90 -5.17 3.49
N VAL A 314 22.70 -4.60 3.38
CA VAL A 314 22.00 -3.96 4.52
C VAL A 314 21.76 -4.97 5.65
N PHE A 315 21.28 -6.18 5.33
CA PHE A 315 21.14 -7.25 6.31
C PHE A 315 22.46 -7.58 7.02
N GLY A 316 23.58 -7.61 6.27
CA GLY A 316 24.92 -7.84 6.82
C GLY A 316 25.56 -6.61 7.47
N ARG A 317 24.86 -5.45 7.52
CA ARG A 317 25.37 -4.15 7.98
C ARG A 317 26.66 -3.73 7.26
N ASP A 318 26.73 -4.02 5.96
CA ASP A 318 27.84 -3.63 5.06
C ASP A 318 27.41 -2.36 4.29
N ALA A 319 28.10 -1.24 4.50
CA ALA A 319 27.86 0.02 3.79
C ALA A 319 28.33 -0.04 2.34
N ASN A 320 27.87 -1.03 1.60
CA ASN A 320 28.34 -1.40 0.27
C ASN A 320 27.86 -0.41 -0.81
N TRP A 321 28.46 0.76 -0.83
CA TRP A 321 28.19 1.80 -1.82
C TRP A 321 28.41 1.34 -3.27
N GLY A 322 29.33 0.39 -3.51
CA GLY A 322 29.56 -0.19 -4.84
C GLY A 322 28.33 -0.91 -5.38
N ARG A 323 27.55 -1.60 -4.51
CA ARG A 323 26.28 -2.23 -4.90
C ARG A 323 25.20 -1.19 -5.19
N ILE A 324 25.22 -0.06 -4.48
CA ILE A 324 24.31 1.07 -4.76
C ILE A 324 24.65 1.66 -6.14
N LEU A 325 25.91 1.97 -6.42
CA LEU A 325 26.33 2.50 -7.74
C LEU A 325 26.05 1.50 -8.88
N CYS A 326 26.26 0.21 -8.63
CA CYS A 326 25.89 -0.84 -9.58
C CYS A 326 24.39 -0.78 -9.91
N ALA A 327 23.54 -0.64 -8.90
CA ALA A 327 22.09 -0.52 -9.08
C ALA A 327 21.71 0.76 -9.86
N ILE A 328 22.35 1.86 -9.57
CA ILE A 328 22.19 3.11 -10.33
C ILE A 328 22.62 2.89 -11.80
N GLY A 329 23.78 2.24 -12.02
CA GLY A 329 24.39 2.09 -13.34
C GLY A 329 23.58 1.23 -14.32
N TYR A 330 22.78 0.25 -13.85
CA TYR A 330 21.89 -0.52 -14.72
C TYR A 330 20.46 0.03 -14.82
N THR A 331 20.18 1.14 -14.14
CA THR A 331 18.85 1.79 -14.24
C THR A 331 18.60 2.29 -15.66
N PRO A 332 17.46 1.95 -16.29
CA PRO A 332 17.13 2.46 -17.61
C PRO A 332 16.98 3.99 -17.63
N GLY A 333 17.49 4.62 -18.66
CA GLY A 333 17.38 6.07 -18.90
C GLY A 333 18.69 6.67 -19.39
N ASP A 334 18.62 7.92 -19.84
CA ASP A 334 19.78 8.69 -20.30
C ASP A 334 20.19 9.67 -19.18
N PHE A 335 21.26 9.33 -18.48
CA PHE A 335 21.84 10.16 -17.41
C PHE A 335 23.32 9.80 -17.17
N SER A 336 24.11 10.78 -16.66
CA SER A 336 25.51 10.54 -16.25
C SER A 336 25.57 10.13 -14.78
N ILE A 337 26.55 9.29 -14.45
CA ILE A 337 26.90 8.90 -13.08
C ILE A 337 28.05 9.74 -12.50
N ASP A 338 28.73 10.57 -13.27
CA ASP A 338 30.02 11.22 -12.91
C ASP A 338 29.93 12.12 -11.66
N LYS A 339 28.72 12.62 -11.35
CA LYS A 339 28.46 13.49 -10.19
C LYS A 339 27.69 12.80 -9.08
N VAL A 340 27.40 11.51 -9.23
CA VAL A 340 26.60 10.78 -8.23
C VAL A 340 27.34 10.72 -6.90
N SER A 341 26.67 11.16 -5.85
CA SER A 341 27.14 11.07 -4.47
C SER A 341 26.12 10.30 -3.62
N VAL A 342 26.61 9.49 -2.66
CA VAL A 342 25.77 8.63 -1.85
C VAL A 342 26.09 8.79 -0.37
N ARG A 343 25.04 8.94 0.44
CA ARG A 343 25.07 8.90 1.90
C ARG A 343 24.10 7.84 2.41
N ILE A 344 24.46 7.20 3.50
CA ILE A 344 23.59 6.26 4.23
C ILE A 344 23.36 6.86 5.62
N ALA A 345 22.10 6.94 6.02
CA ALA A 345 21.71 7.57 7.27
C ALA A 345 20.68 6.71 8.05
N SER A 346 20.66 6.92 9.35
CA SER A 346 19.65 6.41 10.28
C SER A 346 19.57 7.33 11.49
N LYS A 347 18.80 6.95 12.51
CA LYS A 347 18.82 7.71 13.79
C LYS A 347 20.17 7.66 14.51
N ALA A 348 21.06 6.72 14.17
CA ALA A 348 22.42 6.64 14.75
C ALA A 348 23.41 7.62 14.10
N GLY A 349 23.10 8.21 12.95
CA GLY A 349 23.95 9.17 12.26
C GLY A 349 23.87 9.06 10.75
N GLU A 350 24.89 9.62 10.08
CA GLU A 350 25.00 9.61 8.63
C GLU A 350 26.46 9.37 8.22
N VAL A 351 26.69 8.50 7.23
CA VAL A 351 28.01 8.26 6.63
C VAL A 351 27.98 8.64 5.15
N PHE A 352 28.99 9.36 4.72
CA PHE A 352 29.22 9.73 3.32
C PHE A 352 30.14 8.70 2.68
N VAL A 353 29.60 7.83 1.82
CA VAL A 353 30.29 6.63 1.34
C VAL A 353 30.79 6.73 -0.10
N CYS A 354 30.24 7.67 -0.89
CA CYS A 354 30.60 7.84 -2.28
C CYS A 354 30.47 9.31 -2.70
N GLU A 355 31.48 9.87 -3.36
CA GLU A 355 31.49 11.22 -3.89
C GLU A 355 31.91 11.21 -5.36
N ASN A 356 31.13 11.83 -6.26
CA ASN A 356 31.41 11.88 -7.70
C ASN A 356 31.71 10.48 -8.29
N ALA A 357 30.87 9.49 -7.97
CA ALA A 357 30.99 8.10 -8.36
C ALA A 357 32.30 7.40 -7.89
N ALA A 358 32.99 7.97 -6.91
CA ALA A 358 34.23 7.44 -6.37
C ALA A 358 34.12 7.18 -4.86
N TYR A 359 35.02 6.34 -4.36
CA TYR A 359 35.12 6.05 -2.91
C TYR A 359 35.38 7.35 -2.12
N HIS A 360 34.55 7.60 -1.12
CA HIS A 360 34.79 8.62 -0.11
C HIS A 360 35.19 7.94 1.20
N PRO A 361 36.30 8.36 1.85
CA PRO A 361 36.72 7.76 3.12
C PRO A 361 35.65 7.92 4.21
N PHE A 362 35.30 6.84 4.88
CA PHE A 362 34.36 6.84 5.99
C PHE A 362 34.79 5.84 7.09
N SER A 363 34.20 5.93 8.27
CA SER A 363 34.42 5.01 9.38
C SER A 363 33.53 3.80 9.23
N GLU A 364 34.11 2.59 9.17
CA GLU A 364 33.36 1.32 9.14
C GLU A 364 32.56 1.12 10.46
N ASP A 365 33.11 1.56 11.60
CA ASP A 365 32.40 1.45 12.87
C ASP A 365 31.15 2.35 12.93
N GLU A 366 31.25 3.59 12.40
CA GLU A 366 30.10 4.47 12.25
C GLU A 366 29.09 3.91 11.26
N ALA A 367 29.54 3.39 10.12
CA ALA A 367 28.68 2.77 9.12
C ALA A 367 27.94 1.55 9.69
N TYR A 368 28.64 0.70 10.45
CA TYR A 368 28.05 -0.44 11.14
C TYR A 368 26.99 -0.03 12.17
N ALA A 369 27.23 1.07 12.89
CA ALA A 369 26.24 1.62 13.83
C ALA A 369 25.00 2.18 13.10
N VAL A 370 25.21 2.92 12.01
CA VAL A 370 24.13 3.46 11.17
C VAL A 370 23.26 2.35 10.61
N LEU A 371 23.86 1.30 10.04
CA LEU A 371 23.17 0.14 9.49
C LEU A 371 22.64 -0.84 10.56
N GLY A 372 22.90 -0.59 11.84
CA GLY A 372 22.33 -1.33 12.96
C GLY A 372 20.91 -0.92 13.32
N GLU A 373 20.42 0.19 12.78
CA GLU A 373 19.10 0.70 13.05
C GLU A 373 18.05 0.13 12.08
N HIS A 374 16.80 0.08 12.50
CA HIS A 374 15.72 -0.46 11.68
C HIS A 374 15.45 0.37 10.41
N ASP A 375 15.41 1.70 10.53
CA ASP A 375 15.08 2.60 9.42
C ASP A 375 16.37 3.13 8.78
N ILE A 376 16.66 2.67 7.57
CA ILE A 376 17.82 3.05 6.78
C ILE A 376 17.38 3.99 5.65
N LEU A 377 18.03 5.16 5.59
CA LEU A 377 17.83 6.14 4.53
C LEU A 377 19.06 6.20 3.64
N VAL A 378 18.90 5.81 2.38
CA VAL A 378 19.91 5.98 1.32
C VAL A 378 19.61 7.29 0.59
N LYS A 379 20.55 8.24 0.64
CA LYS A 379 20.46 9.52 -0.05
C LYS A 379 21.37 9.49 -1.26
N VAL A 380 20.80 9.62 -2.45
CA VAL A 380 21.51 9.70 -3.72
C VAL A 380 21.35 11.10 -4.28
N ASP A 381 22.45 11.80 -4.45
CA ASP A 381 22.52 13.07 -5.18
C ASP A 381 23.08 12.82 -6.57
N MET A 382 22.31 13.10 -7.62
CA MET A 382 22.74 12.88 -9.01
C MET A 382 23.50 14.08 -9.60
N GLY A 383 23.41 15.27 -9.01
CA GLY A 383 24.15 16.47 -9.40
C GLY A 383 23.91 16.97 -10.82
N THR A 384 22.81 16.60 -11.47
CA THR A 384 22.56 16.84 -12.89
C THR A 384 21.25 17.55 -13.22
N GLY A 385 20.42 17.89 -12.22
CA GLY A 385 19.12 18.54 -12.42
C GLY A 385 18.49 19.00 -11.12
N GLU A 386 17.16 19.17 -11.12
CA GLU A 386 16.36 19.67 -10.01
C GLU A 386 15.31 18.65 -9.53
N ALA A 387 15.15 17.55 -10.28
CA ALA A 387 14.11 16.59 -10.01
C ALA A 387 14.49 15.66 -8.85
N SER A 388 13.45 15.13 -8.18
CA SER A 388 13.59 14.19 -7.08
C SER A 388 12.65 12.99 -7.21
N GLY A 389 12.98 11.92 -6.50
CA GLY A 389 12.19 10.70 -6.41
C GLY A 389 12.50 9.94 -5.14
N LYS A 390 11.58 9.05 -4.75
CA LYS A 390 11.70 8.24 -3.54
C LYS A 390 11.22 6.82 -3.82
N ALA A 391 11.80 5.84 -3.14
CA ALA A 391 11.35 4.46 -3.16
C ALA A 391 11.53 3.80 -1.78
N TRP A 392 10.75 2.75 -1.52
CA TRP A 392 10.78 1.98 -0.29
C TRP A 392 11.00 0.50 -0.56
N GLY A 393 11.80 -0.13 0.26
CA GLY A 393 12.07 -1.56 0.23
C GLY A 393 12.50 -2.06 1.61
N CYS A 394 12.91 -3.29 1.67
CA CYS A 394 13.46 -3.90 2.88
C CYS A 394 14.76 -4.64 2.56
N ASP A 395 15.49 -5.06 3.58
CA ASP A 395 16.62 -5.96 3.43
C ASP A 395 16.20 -7.36 2.95
N LEU A 396 17.18 -8.20 2.61
CA LEU A 396 16.97 -9.59 2.21
C LEU A 396 17.67 -10.51 3.21
N THR A 397 16.87 -11.28 3.94
CA THR A 397 17.31 -12.14 5.03
C THR A 397 17.18 -13.63 4.69
N TYR A 398 17.72 -14.50 5.52
CA TYR A 398 17.51 -15.95 5.43
C TYR A 398 16.05 -16.32 5.69
N ASP A 399 15.35 -15.57 6.53
CA ASP A 399 13.95 -15.85 6.87
C ASP A 399 13.01 -15.65 5.68
N TYR A 400 13.34 -14.75 4.71
CA TYR A 400 12.58 -14.65 3.47
C TYR A 400 12.51 -16.01 2.74
N VAL A 401 13.67 -16.66 2.56
CA VAL A 401 13.72 -17.95 1.88
C VAL A 401 13.01 -19.04 2.70
N LYS A 402 13.16 -19.03 4.02
CA LYS A 402 12.49 -19.98 4.92
C LYS A 402 10.97 -19.84 4.86
N ILE A 403 10.45 -18.61 4.99
CA ILE A 403 9.00 -18.35 4.94
C ILE A 403 8.44 -18.82 3.60
N ASN A 404 9.06 -18.46 2.48
CA ASN A 404 8.54 -18.78 1.14
C ASN A 404 8.77 -20.25 0.75
N GLY A 405 9.80 -20.89 1.28
CA GLY A 405 10.03 -22.34 1.11
C GLY A 405 9.00 -23.20 1.82
N ASP A 406 8.50 -22.74 2.96
CA ASP A 406 7.49 -23.43 3.78
C ASP A 406 6.05 -23.00 3.46
N TYR A 407 5.88 -21.91 2.72
CA TYR A 407 4.56 -21.37 2.36
C TYR A 407 3.87 -22.27 1.35
N ARG A 408 3.16 -23.28 1.89
CA ARG A 408 2.23 -24.13 1.15
C ARG A 408 0.82 -23.81 1.63
N THR A 409 0.25 -22.91 1.00
CA THR A 409 -1.14 -22.57 1.32
C THR A 409 -2.03 -22.93 0.16
#